data_f1e6820c27d4b5128d964789c456e1f2
#
_entry.id   f1e6820c27d4b5128d964789c456e1f2
#
_cell.length_a   1.000
_cell.length_b   1.000
_cell.length_c   1.000
_cell.angle_alpha   90.00
_cell.angle_beta   90.00
_cell.angle_gamma   90.00
#
_symmetry.space_group_name_H-M   'P 1'
#
loop_
_entity.id
_entity.type
_entity.pdbx_description
1 polymer ?
#
loop_
_entity_poly.entity_id
_entity_poly.type
_entity_poly.pdbx_seq_one_letter_code
_entity_poly.pdbx_strand_id
1 'polypeptide(L)'
;TIYVTITGTNYYYGTKFIEKKMETGDVKIKLVKEPDNEYDKEAIKAIITPFGKIGHVANSVHTVIGECYSAGRVYDKIGDNAIAIVEYVLPEGIICRVDL
;
A
#
# COMPACT_ATOMS: atom_id res chain seq x y z
N THR A 1 -6.93 -11.14 8.63
CA THR A 1 -6.51 -9.73 8.51
C THR A 1 -5.00 -9.64 8.57
N ILE A 2 -4.41 -8.95 7.62
CA ILE A 2 -2.97 -8.68 7.61
C ILE A 2 -2.75 -7.19 7.41
N TYR A 3 -1.52 -6.73 7.70
CA TYR A 3 -1.13 -5.34 7.51
C TYR A 3 0.01 -5.26 6.51
N VAL A 4 0.01 -4.20 5.70
CA VAL A 4 1.04 -3.91 4.71
C VAL A 4 1.53 -2.48 4.88
N THR A 5 2.73 -2.21 4.38
CA THR A 5 3.32 -0.86 4.37
C THR A 5 3.32 -0.35 2.94
N ILE A 6 2.82 0.87 2.72
CA ILE A 6 2.88 1.51 1.40
C ILE A 6 3.99 2.56 1.42
N THR A 7 4.90 2.47 0.46
CA THR A 7 5.98 3.44 0.25
C THR A 7 6.01 3.87 -1.21
N GLY A 8 6.70 4.96 -1.56
CA GLY A 8 6.84 5.34 -2.97
C GLY A 8 7.16 6.79 -3.21
N THR A 9 7.36 7.12 -4.50
CA THR A 9 7.84 8.42 -4.95
C THR A 9 6.82 9.55 -4.79
N ASN A 10 5.54 9.24 -4.85
CA ASN A 10 4.47 10.24 -4.70
C ASN A 10 3.95 10.31 -3.27
N TYR A 11 4.74 9.81 -2.34
CA TYR A 11 4.33 9.63 -0.95
C TYR A 11 3.86 10.93 -0.31
N TYR A 12 4.61 12.02 -0.50
CA TYR A 12 4.29 13.29 0.16
C TYR A 12 2.88 13.79 -0.17
N TYR A 13 2.56 13.89 -1.46
CA TYR A 13 1.25 14.40 -1.87
C TYR A 13 0.14 13.42 -1.56
N GLY A 14 0.40 12.14 -1.76
CA GLY A 14 -0.54 11.09 -1.41
C GLY A 14 -0.89 11.10 0.07
N THR A 15 0.12 11.32 0.92
CA THR A 15 -0.07 11.39 2.36
C THR A 15 -1.02 12.52 2.76
N LYS A 16 -0.83 13.71 2.18
CA LYS A 16 -1.70 14.86 2.48
C LYS A 16 -3.15 14.59 2.08
N PHE A 17 -3.34 14.02 0.92
CA PHE A 17 -4.67 13.65 0.44
C PHE A 17 -5.34 12.63 1.37
N ILE A 18 -4.59 11.62 1.78
CA ILE A 18 -5.08 10.55 2.65
C ILE A 18 -5.46 11.09 4.02
N GLU A 19 -4.59 11.92 4.62
CA GLU A 19 -4.85 12.50 5.95
C GLU A 19 -6.15 13.30 5.94
N LYS A 20 -6.36 14.09 4.89
CA LYS A 20 -7.57 14.89 4.76
C LYS A 20 -8.81 14.02 4.64
N LYS A 21 -8.73 12.95 3.87
CA LYS A 21 -9.85 12.03 3.69
C LYS A 21 -10.17 11.25 4.97
N MET A 22 -9.16 10.94 5.77
CA MET A 22 -9.36 10.23 7.04
C MET A 22 -10.21 11.01 8.03
N GLU A 23 -10.29 12.33 7.88
CA GLU A 23 -11.15 13.15 8.72
C GLU A 23 -12.64 12.83 8.56
N THR A 24 -13.03 12.24 7.44
CA THR A 24 -14.43 11.98 7.12
C THR A 24 -14.77 10.49 7.05
N GLY A 25 -13.82 9.61 7.27
CA GLY A 25 -14.07 8.17 7.28
C GLY A 25 -12.87 7.36 6.80
N ASP A 26 -13.10 6.08 6.55
CA ASP A 26 -12.05 5.18 6.07
C ASP A 26 -11.57 5.56 4.68
N VAL A 27 -10.27 5.43 4.48
CA VAL A 27 -9.65 5.64 3.16
C VAL A 27 -9.27 4.29 2.59
N LYS A 28 -9.76 3.99 1.39
CA LYS A 28 -9.50 2.74 0.71
C LYS A 28 -8.42 2.94 -0.35
N ILE A 29 -7.47 2.02 -0.37
CA ILE A 29 -6.39 1.98 -1.36
C ILE A 29 -6.55 0.69 -2.15
N LYS A 30 -6.51 0.79 -3.48
CA LYS A 30 -6.54 -0.38 -4.34
C LYS A 30 -5.12 -0.89 -4.54
N LEU A 31 -4.90 -2.16 -4.23
CA LEU A 31 -3.63 -2.84 -4.46
C LEU A 31 -3.74 -3.64 -5.74
N VAL A 32 -2.80 -3.44 -6.67
CA VAL A 32 -2.83 -4.08 -7.98
C VAL A 32 -1.48 -4.71 -8.28
N LYS A 33 -1.46 -6.01 -8.56
CA LYS A 33 -0.23 -6.72 -8.93
C LYS A 33 0.34 -6.17 -10.24
N GLU A 34 1.67 -6.14 -10.31
CA GLU A 34 2.41 -5.73 -11.50
C GLU A 34 3.33 -6.86 -11.94
N PRO A 35 2.79 -7.97 -12.50
CA PRO A 35 3.62 -9.14 -12.84
C PRO A 35 4.66 -8.83 -13.92
N ASP A 36 4.46 -7.77 -14.71
CA ASP A 36 5.39 -7.37 -15.77
C ASP A 36 6.43 -6.34 -15.30
N ASN A 37 6.49 -6.05 -14.00
CA ASN A 37 7.45 -5.11 -13.45
C ASN A 37 8.87 -5.63 -13.69
N GLU A 38 9.74 -4.80 -14.26
CA GLU A 38 11.11 -5.19 -14.63
C GLU A 38 11.99 -5.45 -13.42
N TYR A 39 11.73 -4.77 -12.31
CA TYR A 39 12.60 -4.76 -11.14
C TYR A 39 12.14 -5.71 -10.05
N ASP A 40 10.86 -6.00 -9.99
CA ASP A 40 10.28 -6.84 -8.94
C ASP A 40 9.03 -7.52 -9.47
N LYS A 41 9.09 -8.83 -9.67
CA LYS A 41 7.96 -9.60 -10.19
C LYS A 41 6.83 -9.75 -9.18
N GLU A 42 7.11 -9.44 -7.92
CA GLU A 42 6.11 -9.44 -6.85
C GLU A 42 5.63 -8.03 -6.52
N ALA A 43 5.89 -7.06 -7.39
CA ALA A 43 5.48 -5.68 -7.17
C ALA A 43 3.96 -5.57 -7.12
N ILE A 44 3.49 -4.80 -6.13
CA ILE A 44 2.07 -4.49 -5.95
C ILE A 44 1.96 -2.98 -5.83
N LYS A 45 1.34 -2.33 -6.80
CA LYS A 45 1.16 -0.88 -6.75
C LYS A 45 -0.06 -0.52 -5.93
N ALA A 46 0.01 0.65 -5.31
CA ALA A 46 -1.06 1.21 -4.49
C ALA A 46 -1.66 2.40 -5.22
N ILE A 47 -2.98 2.40 -5.40
CA ILE A 47 -3.71 3.41 -6.15
C ILE A 47 -4.84 3.97 -5.27
N ILE A 48 -4.98 5.28 -5.25
CA ILE A 48 -6.11 5.93 -4.60
C ILE A 48 -6.81 6.85 -5.61
N THR A 49 -8.12 6.69 -5.75
CA THR A 49 -8.93 7.52 -6.65
C THR A 49 -9.33 8.81 -5.93
N PRO A 50 -9.24 9.98 -6.57
CA PRO A 50 -8.82 10.24 -7.96
C PRO A 50 -7.32 10.55 -8.11
N PHE A 51 -6.55 10.48 -7.03
CA PHE A 51 -5.13 10.87 -7.02
C PHE A 51 -4.29 10.03 -7.99
N GLY A 52 -4.54 8.72 -8.06
CA GLY A 52 -3.78 7.78 -8.88
C GLY A 52 -2.80 6.97 -8.05
N LYS A 53 -1.70 6.55 -8.69
CA LYS A 53 -0.69 5.74 -8.02
C LYS A 53 0.03 6.56 -6.96
N ILE A 54 0.09 6.04 -5.74
CA ILE A 54 0.77 6.69 -4.62
C ILE A 54 2.07 5.97 -4.23
N GLY A 55 2.28 4.76 -4.70
CA GLY A 55 3.49 4.01 -4.39
C GLY A 55 3.27 2.52 -4.57
N HIS A 56 4.03 1.74 -3.80
CA HIS A 56 4.00 0.27 -3.84
C HIS A 56 3.96 -0.30 -2.42
N VAL A 57 3.49 -1.53 -2.31
CA VAL A 57 3.63 -2.30 -1.07
C VAL A 57 5.11 -2.58 -0.85
N ALA A 58 5.61 -2.25 0.35
CA ALA A 58 7.02 -2.46 0.68
C ALA A 58 7.37 -3.94 0.61
N ASN A 59 8.54 -4.25 0.01
CA ASN A 59 9.00 -5.62 -0.20
C ASN A 59 10.43 -5.85 0.29
N SER A 60 10.99 -4.93 1.05
CA SER A 60 12.34 -5.01 1.59
C SER A 60 12.29 -4.95 3.10
N VAL A 61 13.19 -5.67 3.77
CA VAL A 61 13.34 -5.59 5.22
C VAL A 61 13.66 -4.18 5.70
N HIS A 62 14.17 -3.32 4.80
CA HIS A 62 14.50 -1.93 5.12
C HIS A 62 13.29 -1.00 5.05
N THR A 63 12.22 -1.41 4.38
CA THR A 63 11.05 -0.54 4.14
C THR A 63 9.77 -1.06 4.78
N VAL A 64 9.68 -2.36 5.06
CA VAL A 64 8.54 -2.94 5.77
C VAL A 64 8.57 -2.47 7.23
N ILE A 65 7.47 -1.91 7.70
CA ILE A 65 7.37 -1.40 9.07
C ILE A 65 6.87 -2.53 9.99
N GLY A 66 7.64 -2.78 11.05
CA GLY A 66 7.24 -3.73 12.09
C GLY A 66 6.92 -5.11 11.54
N GLU A 67 5.76 -5.63 11.89
CA GLU A 67 5.31 -6.97 11.48
C GLU A 67 4.41 -6.97 10.26
N CYS A 68 4.36 -5.86 9.50
CA CYS A 68 3.62 -5.83 8.25
C CYS A 68 4.13 -6.89 7.29
N TYR A 69 3.25 -7.39 6.45
CA TYR A 69 3.60 -8.36 5.41
C TYR A 69 4.27 -7.63 4.25
N SER A 70 5.40 -8.17 3.78
CA SER A 70 6.04 -7.69 2.55
C SER A 70 5.16 -7.99 1.34
N ALA A 71 5.39 -7.31 0.23
CA ALA A 71 4.67 -7.57 -1.03
C ALA A 71 4.76 -9.05 -1.42
N GLY A 72 5.94 -9.65 -1.32
CA GLY A 72 6.13 -11.06 -1.64
C GLY A 72 5.27 -11.99 -0.80
N ARG A 73 5.09 -11.68 0.48
CA ARG A 73 4.26 -12.50 1.36
C ARG A 73 2.77 -12.33 1.07
N VAL A 74 2.36 -11.15 0.63
CA VAL A 74 0.95 -10.84 0.32
C VAL A 74 0.57 -11.33 -1.07
N TYR A 75 1.53 -11.37 -1.99
CA TYR A 75 1.29 -11.61 -3.41
C TYR A 75 0.43 -12.84 -3.67
N ASP A 76 0.71 -13.94 -2.99
CA ASP A 76 -0.03 -15.19 -3.17
C ASP A 76 -1.35 -15.25 -2.39
N LYS A 77 -1.60 -14.27 -1.54
CA LYS A 77 -2.80 -14.24 -0.70
C LYS A 77 -3.94 -13.42 -1.27
N ILE A 78 -3.66 -12.64 -2.31
CA ILE A 78 -4.66 -11.78 -2.97
C ILE A 78 -4.77 -12.17 -4.43
N GLY A 79 -5.89 -11.81 -5.07
CA GLY A 79 -6.05 -11.96 -6.51
C GLY A 79 -5.27 -10.87 -7.25
N ASP A 80 -5.67 -10.58 -8.49
CA ASP A 80 -5.01 -9.55 -9.29
C ASP A 80 -5.07 -8.17 -8.63
N ASN A 81 -6.07 -7.94 -7.80
CA ASN A 81 -6.19 -6.73 -6.99
C ASN A 81 -6.89 -7.02 -5.67
N ALA A 82 -6.74 -6.09 -4.73
CA ALA A 82 -7.37 -6.16 -3.42
C ALA A 82 -7.58 -4.73 -2.90
N ILE A 83 -8.39 -4.60 -1.85
CA ILE A 83 -8.63 -3.30 -1.18
C ILE A 83 -7.94 -3.32 0.16
N ALA A 84 -7.19 -2.25 0.45
CA ALA A 84 -6.58 -2.01 1.75
C ALA A 84 -7.22 -0.77 2.38
N ILE A 85 -7.32 -0.79 3.69
CA ILE A 85 -7.87 0.34 4.47
C ILE A 85 -6.71 0.99 5.22
N VAL A 86 -6.57 2.30 5.07
CA VAL A 86 -5.52 3.05 5.77
C VAL A 86 -5.78 3.05 7.26
N GLU A 87 -4.78 2.60 8.04
CA GLU A 87 -4.84 2.63 9.50
C GLU A 87 -3.96 3.73 10.07
N TYR A 88 -2.72 3.87 9.60
CA TYR A 88 -1.76 4.85 10.11
C TYR A 88 -0.96 5.48 8.99
N VAL A 89 -0.75 6.78 9.09
CA VAL A 89 0.15 7.52 8.20
C VAL A 89 1.37 7.91 9.01
N LEU A 90 2.52 7.34 8.68
CA LEU A 90 3.78 7.51 9.39
C LEU A 90 4.83 8.13 8.46
N PRO A 91 5.89 8.74 9.01
CA PRO A 91 6.96 9.28 8.16
C PRO A 91 7.60 8.24 7.25
N GLU A 92 7.69 6.99 7.71
CA GLU A 92 8.35 5.90 6.96
C GLU A 92 7.44 5.25 5.94
N GLY A 93 6.12 5.38 6.08
CA GLY A 93 5.18 4.73 5.19
C GLY A 93 3.76 4.77 5.72
N ILE A 94 2.83 4.28 4.92
CA ILE A 94 1.42 4.21 5.27
C ILE A 94 1.12 2.75 5.62
N ILE A 95 0.57 2.52 6.81
CA ILE A 95 0.17 1.18 7.24
C ILE A 95 -1.30 0.98 6.90
N CYS A 96 -1.57 -0.07 6.14
CA CYS A 96 -2.93 -0.41 5.70
C CYS A 96 -3.30 -1.82 6.13
N ARG A 97 -4.58 -2.00 6.40
CA ARG A 97 -5.17 -3.30 6.73
C ARG A 97 -5.74 -3.93 5.46
N VAL A 98 -5.45 -5.20 5.25
CA VAL A 98 -6.05 -5.99 4.17
C VAL A 98 -6.84 -7.12 4.83
N ASP A 99 -8.14 -7.14 4.61
CA ASP A 99 -9.01 -8.19 5.13
C ASP A 99 -9.11 -9.30 4.07
N LEU A 100 -8.64 -10.48 4.43
CA LEU A 100 -8.58 -11.65 3.55
C LEU A 100 -9.79 -12.55 3.71
#